data_f80fde486ac99a6eb12413064c2bde6a
#
_entry.id   f80fde486ac99a6eb12413064c2bde6a
#
_cell.length_a   1.000
_cell.length_b   1.000
_cell.length_c   1.000
_cell.angle_alpha   90.00
_cell.angle_beta   90.00
_cell.angle_gamma   90.00
#
_symmetry.space_group_name_H-M   'P 1'
#
loop_
_entity.id
_entity.type
_entity.pdbx_description
1 polymer ?
#
loop_
_entity_poly.entity_id
_entity_poly.type
_entity_poly.pdbx_seq_one_letter_code
_entity_poly.pdbx_strand_id
1 'polypeptide(L)'
;MDEYYAQLAEALQERLSVIADHTLRTENPVVHLERLRSASERIEKLKMALPRNADPMLVHYLERSSLNKALEFVEHRLDARGH
;
A
#
# COMPACT_ATOMS: atom_id res chain seq x y z
N MET A 1 -14.24 -4.65 -6.67
CA MET A 1 -13.50 -3.82 -5.69
C MET A 1 -12.65 -4.63 -4.70
N ASP A 2 -13.11 -5.82 -4.31
CA ASP A 2 -12.36 -6.62 -3.34
C ASP A 2 -10.97 -7.00 -3.82
N GLU A 3 -10.84 -7.39 -5.06
CA GLU A 3 -9.54 -7.72 -5.63
C GLU A 3 -8.62 -6.50 -5.67
N TYR A 4 -9.16 -5.36 -6.03
CA TYR A 4 -8.40 -4.11 -6.03
C TYR A 4 -7.93 -3.77 -4.62
N TYR A 5 -8.82 -3.86 -3.64
CA TYR A 5 -8.46 -3.58 -2.24
C TYR A 5 -7.42 -4.58 -1.72
N ALA A 6 -7.54 -5.85 -2.09
CA ALA A 6 -6.57 -6.85 -1.67
C ALA A 6 -5.17 -6.55 -2.24
N GLN A 7 -5.10 -6.18 -3.52
CA GLN A 7 -3.84 -5.81 -4.15
C GLN A 7 -3.24 -4.55 -3.53
N LEU A 8 -4.09 -3.57 -3.25
CA LEU A 8 -3.64 -2.33 -2.63
C LEU A 8 -3.13 -2.58 -1.20
N ALA A 9 -3.84 -3.38 -0.42
CA ALA A 9 -3.41 -3.74 0.92
C ALA A 9 -2.06 -4.43 0.90
N GLU A 10 -1.88 -5.38 -0.02
CA GLU A 10 -0.62 -6.10 -0.17
C GLU A 10 0.54 -5.17 -0.51
N ALA A 11 0.32 -4.24 -1.44
CA ALA A 11 1.35 -3.28 -1.83
C ALA A 11 1.71 -2.33 -0.68
N LEU A 12 0.71 -1.87 0.05
CA LEU A 12 0.92 -0.98 1.20
C LEU A 12 1.63 -1.70 2.34
N GLN A 13 1.25 -2.95 2.63
CA GLN A 13 1.91 -3.77 3.64
C GLN A 13 3.37 -4.02 3.29
N GLU A 14 3.64 -4.33 2.01
CA GLU A 14 5.01 -4.55 1.54
C GLU A 14 5.88 -3.32 1.77
N ARG A 15 5.38 -2.15 1.41
CA ARG A 15 6.14 -0.93 1.60
C ARG A 15 6.43 -0.64 3.07
N LEU A 16 5.41 -0.80 3.92
CA LEU A 16 5.58 -0.57 5.36
C LEU A 16 6.55 -1.58 5.97
N SER A 17 6.47 -2.83 5.54
CA SER A 17 7.38 -3.88 5.99
C SER A 17 8.83 -3.58 5.61
N VAL A 18 9.06 -3.13 4.39
CA VAL A 18 10.41 -2.78 3.91
C VAL A 18 10.96 -1.60 4.69
N ILE A 19 10.14 -0.58 4.94
CA ILE A 19 10.56 0.59 5.72
C ILE A 19 10.97 0.17 7.14
N ALA A 20 10.25 -0.77 7.73
CA ALA A 20 10.51 -1.23 9.09
C ALA A 20 11.67 -2.22 9.19
N ASP A 21 12.18 -2.71 8.07
CA ASP A 21 13.24 -3.72 8.06
C ASP A 21 14.61 -3.06 8.20
N HIS A 22 14.97 -2.75 9.43
CA HIS A 22 16.24 -2.10 9.75
C HIS A 22 17.44 -3.00 9.46
N THR A 23 17.29 -4.30 9.63
CA THR A 23 18.34 -5.27 9.37
C THR A 23 18.73 -5.27 7.90
N LEU A 24 17.74 -5.37 7.02
CA LEU A 24 17.96 -5.33 5.58
C LEU A 24 18.60 -4.01 5.15
N ARG A 25 18.09 -2.91 5.69
CA ARG A 25 18.60 -1.58 5.39
C ARG A 25 20.08 -1.43 5.77
N THR A 26 20.47 -2.01 6.89
CA THR A 26 21.84 -1.92 7.39
C THR A 26 22.76 -2.90 6.66
N GLU A 27 22.34 -4.15 6.47
CA GLU A 27 23.18 -5.20 5.92
C GLU A 27 23.22 -5.18 4.39
N ASN A 28 22.13 -4.78 3.74
CA ASN A 28 22.08 -4.75 2.29
C ASN A 28 21.25 -3.57 1.81
N PRO A 29 21.81 -2.35 1.88
CA PRO A 29 21.07 -1.14 1.53
C PRO A 29 20.62 -1.08 0.07
N VAL A 30 21.34 -1.71 -0.85
CA VAL A 30 20.97 -1.74 -2.26
C VAL A 30 19.67 -2.53 -2.45
N VAL A 31 19.58 -3.73 -1.86
CA VAL A 31 18.40 -4.56 -1.94
C VAL A 31 17.23 -3.87 -1.24
N HIS A 32 17.48 -3.24 -0.10
CA HIS A 32 16.46 -2.48 0.63
C HIS A 32 15.86 -1.39 -0.26
N LEU A 33 16.70 -0.62 -0.93
CA LEU A 33 16.27 0.46 -1.81
C LEU A 33 15.48 -0.08 -3.01
N GLU A 34 15.92 -1.19 -3.59
CA GLU A 34 15.23 -1.81 -4.71
C GLU A 34 13.84 -2.30 -4.32
N ARG A 35 13.72 -2.92 -3.14
CA ARG A 35 12.41 -3.37 -2.63
C ARG A 35 11.49 -2.20 -2.35
N LEU A 36 12.03 -1.13 -1.77
CA LEU A 36 11.26 0.07 -1.48
C LEU A 36 10.76 0.71 -2.77
N ARG A 37 11.61 0.79 -3.79
CA ARG A 37 11.23 1.33 -5.09
C ARG A 37 10.15 0.49 -5.73
N SER A 38 10.30 -0.83 -5.74
CA SER A 38 9.33 -1.74 -6.33
C SER A 38 7.96 -1.61 -5.67
N ALA A 39 7.93 -1.58 -4.35
CA ALA A 39 6.68 -1.40 -3.61
C ALA A 39 6.03 -0.06 -3.92
N SER A 40 6.82 1.00 -3.98
CA SER A 40 6.33 2.34 -4.29
C SER A 40 5.76 2.44 -5.71
N GLU A 41 6.44 1.83 -6.68
CA GLU A 41 5.95 1.79 -8.06
C GLU A 41 4.64 1.03 -8.17
N ARG A 42 4.51 -0.07 -7.44
CA ARG A 42 3.29 -0.85 -7.41
C ARG A 42 2.12 -0.03 -6.85
N ILE A 43 2.36 0.71 -5.77
CA ILE A 43 1.36 1.59 -5.19
C ILE A 43 0.95 2.68 -6.20
N GLU A 44 1.91 3.27 -6.90
CA GLU A 44 1.61 4.30 -7.91
C GLU A 44 0.76 3.74 -9.05
N LYS A 45 1.06 2.53 -9.52
CA LYS A 45 0.24 1.88 -10.55
C LYS A 45 -1.18 1.64 -10.09
N LEU A 46 -1.35 1.17 -8.85
CA LEU A 46 -2.67 0.95 -8.28
C LEU A 46 -3.42 2.26 -8.10
N LYS A 47 -2.72 3.30 -7.69
CA LYS A 47 -3.28 4.64 -7.54
C LYS A 47 -3.81 5.16 -8.89
N MET A 48 -3.05 4.96 -9.96
CA MET A 48 -3.48 5.35 -11.31
C MET A 48 -4.66 4.53 -11.80
N ALA A 49 -4.80 3.30 -11.35
CA ALA A 49 -5.88 2.41 -11.72
C ALA A 49 -7.11 2.55 -10.81
N LEU A 50 -7.13 3.53 -9.92
CA LEU A 50 -8.19 3.74 -8.95
C LEU A 50 -9.54 3.91 -9.67
N PRO A 51 -10.56 3.11 -9.30
CA PRO A 51 -11.87 3.22 -9.93
C PRO A 51 -12.52 4.58 -9.67
N ARG A 52 -13.35 5.02 -10.60
CA ARG A 52 -14.05 6.31 -10.48
C ARG A 52 -14.98 6.36 -9.28
N ASN A 53 -15.52 5.21 -8.89
CA ASN A 53 -16.43 5.12 -7.76
C ASN A 53 -15.74 4.76 -6.46
N ALA A 54 -14.41 4.91 -6.42
CA ALA A 54 -13.66 4.67 -5.19
C ALA A 54 -14.08 5.65 -4.10
N ASP A 55 -13.98 5.19 -2.86
CA ASP A 55 -14.34 6.02 -1.71
C ASP A 55 -13.45 7.27 -1.67
N PRO A 56 -14.04 8.47 -1.55
CA PRO A 56 -13.27 9.71 -1.49
C PRO A 56 -12.23 9.74 -0.37
N MET A 57 -12.47 9.06 0.74
CA MET A 57 -11.50 9.00 1.83
C MET A 57 -10.25 8.23 1.42
N LEU A 58 -10.42 7.13 0.68
CA LEU A 58 -9.27 6.38 0.16
C LEU A 58 -8.47 7.23 -0.82
N VAL A 59 -9.15 7.91 -1.73
CA VAL A 59 -8.50 8.82 -2.67
C VAL A 59 -7.67 9.86 -1.92
N HIS A 60 -8.27 10.46 -0.89
CA HIS A 60 -7.61 11.46 -0.07
C HIS A 60 -6.33 10.91 0.59
N TYR A 61 -6.42 9.73 1.19
CA TYR A 61 -5.26 9.13 1.86
C TYR A 61 -4.14 8.82 0.87
N LEU A 62 -4.47 8.32 -0.31
CA LEU A 62 -3.48 8.01 -1.32
C LEU A 62 -2.82 9.29 -1.88
N GLU A 63 -3.60 10.33 -2.14
CA GLU A 63 -3.08 11.60 -2.64
C GLU A 63 -2.16 12.28 -1.64
N ARG A 64 -2.45 12.14 -0.35
CA ARG A 64 -1.66 12.72 0.73
C ARG A 64 -0.50 11.81 1.15
N SER A 65 -0.36 10.67 0.51
CA SER A 65 0.63 9.65 0.90
C SER A 65 0.50 9.21 2.35
N SER A 66 -0.72 9.25 2.88
CA SER A 66 -1.03 8.75 4.23
C SER A 66 -1.23 7.24 4.14
N LEU A 67 -0.13 6.52 3.91
CA LEU A 67 -0.20 5.10 3.55
C LEU A 67 -0.69 4.21 4.70
N ASN A 68 -0.37 4.57 5.94
CA ASN A 68 -0.90 3.84 7.10
C ASN A 68 -2.41 3.94 7.17
N LYS A 69 -2.95 5.13 6.95
CA LYS A 69 -4.40 5.36 6.97
C LYS A 69 -5.09 4.67 5.80
N ALA A 70 -4.44 4.70 4.62
CA ALA A 70 -4.96 4.00 3.46
C ALA A 70 -5.03 2.50 3.72
N LEU A 71 -3.99 1.92 4.33
CA LEU A 71 -3.97 0.51 4.66
C LEU A 71 -5.07 0.15 5.67
N GLU A 72 -5.22 0.93 6.74
CA GLU A 72 -6.28 0.71 7.72
C GLU A 72 -7.65 0.75 7.07
N PHE A 73 -7.88 1.71 6.18
CA PHE A 73 -9.14 1.83 5.46
C PHE A 73 -9.44 0.58 4.65
N VAL A 74 -8.45 0.13 3.87
CA VAL A 74 -8.62 -1.02 2.99
C VAL A 74 -8.81 -2.30 3.80
N GLU A 75 -8.01 -2.49 4.84
CA GLU A 75 -8.12 -3.66 5.70
C GLU A 75 -9.48 -3.73 6.38
N HIS A 76 -9.98 -2.61 6.85
CA HIS A 76 -11.30 -2.55 7.47
C HIS A 76 -12.40 -2.97 6.48
N ARG A 77 -12.31 -2.52 5.24
CA ARG A 77 -13.27 -2.89 4.20
C ARG A 77 -13.21 -4.36 3.86
N LEU A 78 -12.01 -4.93 3.79
CA LEU A 78 -11.83 -6.35 3.52
C LEU A 78 -12.37 -7.21 4.67
N ASP A 79 -12.09 -6.81 5.91
CA ASP A 79 -12.58 -7.51 7.09
C ASP A 79 -14.11 -7.48 7.15
N ALA A 80 -14.72 -6.34 6.87
CA ALA A 80 -16.17 -6.19 6.87
C ALA A 80 -16.84 -7.12 5.86
N ARG A 81 -16.16 -7.43 4.75
CA ARG A 81 -16.67 -8.32 3.72
C ARG A 81 -16.35 -9.78 3.99
N GLY A 82 -15.32 -10.03 4.77
CA GLY A 82 -14.90 -11.39 5.12
C GLY A 82 -15.84 -12.07 6.11
N HIS A 83 -16.79 -11.34 6.64
CA HIS A 83 -17.80 -11.85 7.54
C HIS A 83 -19.12 -12.06 6.78
#